data_ca7bf6be83400c91fe76c170ae377ef5
#
_entry.id   ca7bf6be83400c91fe76c170ae377ef5
#
_cell.length_a   1.000
_cell.length_b   1.000
_cell.length_c   1.000
_cell.angle_alpha   90.00
_cell.angle_beta   90.00
_cell.angle_gamma   90.00
#
_symmetry.space_group_name_H-M   'P 1'
#
loop_
_entity.id
_entity.type
_entity.pdbx_description
1 polymer ?
#
loop_
_entity_poly.entity_id
_entity_poly.type
_entity_poly.pdbx_seq_one_letter_code
_entity_poly.pdbx_strand_id
1 'polypeptide(L)'
;MRFNKAILLAGGTGTRLKPMTNMINKHLLPVFDKPMIFYSMSILMLAKIRDICIVTNKENIGSFKNFFKGGDWLGLKITYKIQKKSIGIGDGITLCKKFIGKSNFALCLGDNFFYGGDLTGTLKNAQDTAELCKIFTYEVPNPSSFGVLSIKNKKHFIYEKPKKFIGNEIVTGLYFLPNESLKINSKLKKSKRGEFEITNLLNKIFDQHKSKVYKLNRGTTWMDLGNLDSLNAASDFIKLVQNFTNKKIACLEEISINNRWIKKISRNKMKEKYGDSEYYQY
;
A
#
# COMPACT_ATOMS: atom_id res chain seq x y z
N MET A 1 17.21 1.36 10.02
CA MET A 1 15.83 0.98 9.62
C MET A 1 15.72 -0.54 9.55
N ARG A 2 14.65 -1.09 10.14
CA ARG A 2 14.42 -2.55 10.13
C ARG A 2 13.77 -3.05 8.83
N PHE A 3 13.04 -2.17 8.15
CA PHE A 3 12.33 -2.46 6.90
C PHE A 3 12.82 -1.47 5.83
N ASN A 4 13.75 -1.91 5.01
CA ASN A 4 14.35 -1.09 3.94
C ASN A 4 13.83 -1.45 2.55
N LYS A 5 13.05 -2.52 2.44
CA LYS A 5 12.43 -2.99 1.20
C LYS A 5 10.92 -3.03 1.31
N ALA A 6 10.24 -2.78 0.21
CA ALA A 6 8.79 -2.93 0.14
C ALA A 6 8.33 -3.63 -1.13
N ILE A 7 7.20 -4.32 -1.02
CA ILE A 7 6.40 -4.80 -2.15
C ILE A 7 5.19 -3.87 -2.27
N LEU A 8 4.97 -3.32 -3.45
CA LEU A 8 3.78 -2.56 -3.80
C LEU A 8 2.96 -3.38 -4.80
N LEU A 9 1.81 -3.89 -4.35
CA LEU A 9 0.96 -4.73 -5.18
C LEU A 9 0.02 -3.88 -6.04
N ALA A 10 0.22 -3.94 -7.34
CA ALA A 10 -0.53 -3.20 -8.37
C ALA A 10 -1.06 -4.12 -9.49
N GLY A 11 -1.31 -5.40 -9.18
CA GLY A 11 -1.75 -6.43 -10.16
C GLY A 11 -3.24 -6.76 -10.12
N GLY A 12 -4.03 -6.09 -9.29
CA GLY A 12 -5.47 -6.33 -9.17
C GLY A 12 -6.24 -6.02 -10.46
N THR A 13 -7.21 -6.87 -10.80
CA THR A 13 -8.00 -6.76 -12.05
C THR A 13 -9.05 -5.64 -12.01
N GLY A 14 -9.42 -5.15 -10.80
CA GLY A 14 -10.36 -4.05 -10.64
C GLY A 14 -11.77 -4.33 -11.20
N THR A 15 -12.27 -5.56 -11.07
CA THR A 15 -13.55 -5.99 -11.67
C THR A 15 -14.75 -5.11 -11.29
N ARG A 16 -14.75 -4.54 -10.06
CA ARG A 16 -15.80 -3.63 -9.57
C ARG A 16 -15.72 -2.22 -10.17
N LEU A 17 -14.65 -1.91 -10.90
CA LEU A 17 -14.40 -0.61 -11.56
C LEU A 17 -14.54 -0.72 -13.09
N LYS A 18 -15.08 -1.83 -13.60
CA LYS A 18 -15.43 -1.95 -15.02
C LYS A 18 -16.56 -0.97 -15.39
N PRO A 19 -16.56 -0.39 -16.65
CA PRO A 19 -15.69 -0.74 -17.78
C PRO A 19 -14.31 -0.06 -17.78
N MET A 20 -14.01 0.91 -16.90
CA MET A 20 -12.74 1.65 -16.90
C MET A 20 -11.52 0.72 -16.84
N THR A 21 -11.59 -0.34 -16.02
CA THR A 21 -10.49 -1.30 -15.87
C THR A 21 -10.37 -2.33 -17.00
N ASN A 22 -11.22 -2.27 -18.02
CA ASN A 22 -11.01 -2.98 -19.27
C ASN A 22 -9.93 -2.30 -20.13
N MET A 23 -9.71 -0.99 -19.95
CA MET A 23 -8.81 -0.18 -20.77
C MET A 23 -7.55 0.21 -20.03
N ILE A 24 -7.61 0.40 -18.72
CA ILE A 24 -6.49 0.88 -17.91
C ILE A 24 -6.38 0.07 -16.61
N ASN A 25 -5.14 -0.12 -16.13
CA ASN A 25 -4.92 -0.74 -14.82
C ASN A 25 -5.60 0.07 -13.71
N LYS A 26 -6.26 -0.63 -12.78
CA LYS A 26 -6.92 -0.01 -11.62
C LYS A 26 -6.05 1.05 -10.91
N HIS A 27 -4.79 0.73 -10.68
CA HIS A 27 -3.86 1.59 -9.91
C HIS A 27 -3.35 2.80 -10.70
N LEU A 28 -3.67 2.87 -12.00
CA LEU A 28 -3.41 4.01 -12.87
C LEU A 28 -4.65 4.89 -13.06
N LEU A 29 -5.81 4.47 -12.53
CA LEU A 29 -6.99 5.33 -12.54
C LEU A 29 -6.72 6.61 -11.76
N PRO A 30 -7.20 7.76 -12.25
CA PRO A 30 -7.04 9.03 -11.55
C PRO A 30 -7.85 9.03 -10.25
N VAL A 31 -7.24 9.55 -9.20
CA VAL A 31 -7.90 9.89 -7.94
C VAL A 31 -7.60 11.36 -7.71
N PHE A 32 -8.54 12.23 -8.05
CA PHE A 32 -8.42 13.66 -8.16
C PHE A 32 -7.31 14.08 -9.17
N ASP A 33 -6.13 14.47 -8.73
CA ASP A 33 -5.08 15.09 -9.56
C ASP A 33 -3.91 14.15 -9.92
N LYS A 34 -3.96 12.87 -9.52
CA LYS A 34 -2.88 11.91 -9.79
C LYS A 34 -3.34 10.46 -9.80
N PRO A 35 -2.55 9.52 -10.37
CA PRO A 35 -2.87 8.10 -10.36
C PRO A 35 -2.94 7.52 -8.95
N MET A 36 -3.86 6.58 -8.75
CA MET A 36 -4.11 5.87 -7.48
C MET A 36 -2.83 5.36 -6.80
N ILE A 37 -1.89 4.81 -7.56
CA ILE A 37 -0.65 4.24 -7.04
C ILE A 37 0.23 5.26 -6.30
N PHE A 38 0.10 6.56 -6.59
CA PHE A 38 0.86 7.60 -5.90
C PHE A 38 0.59 7.63 -4.42
N TYR A 39 -0.67 7.41 -4.03
CA TYR A 39 -1.07 7.41 -2.61
C TYR A 39 -0.44 6.25 -1.85
N SER A 40 -0.47 5.05 -2.39
CA SER A 40 0.18 3.89 -1.75
C SER A 40 1.71 3.98 -1.80
N MET A 41 2.28 4.51 -2.90
CA MET A 41 3.72 4.78 -3.01
C MET A 41 4.17 5.80 -1.94
N SER A 42 3.40 6.86 -1.73
CA SER A 42 3.71 7.90 -0.75
C SER A 42 3.82 7.35 0.68
N ILE A 43 2.99 6.38 1.05
CA ILE A 43 3.05 5.72 2.37
C ILE A 43 4.39 5.01 2.58
N LEU A 44 4.86 4.29 1.59
CA LEU A 44 6.17 3.63 1.65
C LEU A 44 7.31 4.65 1.76
N MET A 45 7.20 5.77 1.05
CA MET A 45 8.18 6.85 1.10
C MET A 45 8.15 7.60 2.45
N LEU A 46 6.98 7.82 3.04
CA LEU A 46 6.82 8.36 4.40
C LEU A 46 7.39 7.41 5.46
N ALA A 47 7.25 6.10 5.26
CA ALA A 47 7.92 5.09 6.07
C ALA A 47 9.44 5.00 5.81
N LYS A 48 10.03 5.91 5.00
CA LYS A 48 11.46 5.98 4.66
C LYS A 48 11.98 4.75 3.89
N ILE A 49 11.12 4.03 3.18
CA ILE A 49 11.51 2.86 2.38
C ILE A 49 11.84 3.32 0.96
N ARG A 50 13.02 2.96 0.47
CA ARG A 50 13.54 3.40 -0.85
C ARG A 50 13.64 2.27 -1.88
N ASP A 51 13.79 1.04 -1.45
CA ASP A 51 13.92 -0.14 -2.34
C ASP A 51 12.54 -0.80 -2.48
N ILE A 52 11.89 -0.59 -3.61
CA ILE A 52 10.47 -0.94 -3.81
C ILE A 52 10.31 -1.85 -5.02
N CYS A 53 9.63 -2.98 -4.85
CA CYS A 53 9.23 -3.86 -5.93
C CYS A 53 7.75 -3.66 -6.27
N ILE A 54 7.47 -3.12 -7.45
CA ILE A 54 6.11 -3.02 -7.98
C ILE A 54 5.75 -4.35 -8.63
N VAL A 55 4.68 -4.98 -8.14
CA VAL A 55 4.14 -6.22 -8.70
C VAL A 55 2.88 -5.90 -9.47
N THR A 56 2.88 -6.16 -10.76
CA THR A 56 1.73 -5.87 -11.64
C THR A 56 1.57 -6.97 -12.70
N ASN A 57 0.54 -6.88 -13.53
CA ASN A 57 0.34 -7.81 -14.64
C ASN A 57 1.20 -7.45 -15.88
N LYS A 58 1.27 -8.37 -16.84
CA LYS A 58 2.10 -8.21 -18.04
C LYS A 58 1.67 -7.02 -18.89
N GLU A 59 0.37 -6.81 -19.02
CA GLU A 59 -0.24 -5.80 -19.90
C GLU A 59 0.08 -4.38 -19.43
N ASN A 60 0.23 -4.18 -18.12
CA ASN A 60 0.35 -2.86 -17.53
C ASN A 60 1.77 -2.49 -17.05
N ILE A 61 2.71 -3.42 -17.04
CA ILE A 61 4.08 -3.17 -16.56
C ILE A 61 4.78 -2.06 -17.34
N GLY A 62 4.46 -1.90 -18.63
CA GLY A 62 5.00 -0.85 -19.49
C GLY A 62 4.68 0.55 -18.95
N SER A 63 3.43 0.81 -18.58
CA SER A 63 2.99 2.11 -18.04
C SER A 63 3.74 2.46 -16.76
N PHE A 64 3.89 1.51 -15.82
CA PHE A 64 4.64 1.74 -14.59
C PHE A 64 6.13 1.99 -14.85
N LYS A 65 6.75 1.24 -15.76
CA LYS A 65 8.16 1.42 -16.15
C LYS A 65 8.39 2.75 -16.85
N ASN A 66 7.50 3.17 -17.73
CA ASN A 66 7.61 4.44 -18.44
C ASN A 66 7.59 5.62 -17.47
N PHE A 67 6.73 5.57 -16.44
CA PHE A 67 6.61 6.64 -15.48
C PHE A 67 7.71 6.61 -14.41
N PHE A 68 7.84 5.51 -13.69
CA PHE A 68 8.76 5.44 -12.55
C PHE A 68 10.20 5.14 -12.94
N LYS A 69 10.43 4.51 -14.11
CA LYS A 69 11.76 4.05 -14.56
C LYS A 69 12.45 3.22 -13.47
N GLY A 70 13.68 3.51 -13.10
CA GLY A 70 14.40 2.93 -11.98
C GLY A 70 14.10 3.57 -10.62
N GLY A 71 13.37 4.70 -10.60
CA GLY A 71 13.02 5.44 -9.38
C GLY A 71 14.04 6.52 -9.00
N ASP A 72 15.17 6.63 -9.72
CA ASP A 72 16.30 7.50 -9.36
C ASP A 72 15.89 8.97 -9.22
N TRP A 73 14.98 9.44 -10.07
CA TRP A 73 14.48 10.81 -10.05
C TRP A 73 13.67 11.16 -8.77
N LEU A 74 13.26 10.14 -8.00
CA LEU A 74 12.67 10.27 -6.66
C LEU A 74 13.65 9.83 -5.56
N GLY A 75 14.87 9.46 -5.90
CA GLY A 75 15.83 8.87 -4.97
C GLY A 75 15.41 7.50 -4.46
N LEU A 76 14.56 6.80 -5.22
CA LEU A 76 14.12 5.43 -4.97
C LEU A 76 14.93 4.44 -5.84
N LYS A 77 14.83 3.17 -5.47
CA LYS A 77 15.24 2.04 -6.31
C LYS A 77 14.01 1.19 -6.59
N ILE A 78 13.52 1.24 -7.83
CA ILE A 78 12.30 0.54 -8.22
C ILE A 78 12.64 -0.66 -9.10
N THR A 79 12.12 -1.81 -8.72
CA THR A 79 12.13 -3.04 -9.50
C THR A 79 10.71 -3.47 -9.83
N TYR A 80 10.56 -4.35 -10.81
CA TYR A 80 9.26 -4.77 -11.31
C TYR A 80 9.15 -6.28 -11.37
N LYS A 81 7.98 -6.82 -11.00
CA LYS A 81 7.63 -8.23 -11.14
C LYS A 81 6.29 -8.38 -11.82
N ILE A 82 6.19 -9.39 -12.67
CA ILE A 82 4.95 -9.74 -13.36
C ILE A 82 4.24 -10.85 -12.59
N GLN A 83 3.04 -10.55 -12.13
CA GLN A 83 2.10 -11.54 -11.62
C GLN A 83 1.19 -12.00 -12.78
N LYS A 84 1.39 -13.22 -13.25
CA LYS A 84 0.67 -13.75 -14.42
C LYS A 84 -0.82 -13.94 -14.17
N LYS A 85 -1.21 -14.25 -12.93
CA LYS A 85 -2.60 -14.44 -12.49
C LYS A 85 -2.79 -13.80 -11.13
N SER A 86 -3.89 -13.09 -10.92
CA SER A 86 -4.24 -12.50 -9.62
C SER A 86 -4.82 -13.60 -8.70
N ILE A 87 -3.93 -14.41 -8.12
CA ILE A 87 -4.28 -15.54 -7.25
C ILE A 87 -3.98 -15.27 -5.76
N GLY A 88 -4.03 -14.00 -5.39
CA GLY A 88 -3.91 -13.55 -4.00
C GLY A 88 -2.58 -12.85 -3.69
N ILE A 89 -2.54 -12.23 -2.53
CA ILE A 89 -1.40 -11.42 -2.05
C ILE A 89 -0.17 -12.30 -1.80
N GLY A 90 -0.37 -13.52 -1.28
CA GLY A 90 0.73 -14.46 -1.01
C GLY A 90 1.53 -14.85 -2.26
N ASP A 91 0.91 -14.92 -3.43
CA ASP A 91 1.61 -15.14 -4.70
C ASP A 91 2.53 -13.96 -5.02
N GLY A 92 2.06 -12.73 -4.86
CA GLY A 92 2.88 -11.52 -5.03
C GLY A 92 4.10 -11.50 -4.11
N ILE A 93 3.97 -11.96 -2.86
CA ILE A 93 5.10 -12.12 -1.93
C ILE A 93 6.09 -13.16 -2.48
N THR A 94 5.61 -14.30 -2.96
CA THR A 94 6.46 -15.36 -3.51
C THR A 94 7.29 -14.89 -4.71
N LEU A 95 6.69 -14.11 -5.61
CA LEU A 95 7.37 -13.53 -6.77
C LEU A 95 8.53 -12.60 -6.37
N CYS A 96 8.44 -11.99 -5.21
CA CYS A 96 9.44 -11.05 -4.70
C CYS A 96 10.53 -11.71 -3.83
N LYS A 97 10.54 -13.03 -3.66
CA LYS A 97 11.51 -13.76 -2.81
C LYS A 97 12.96 -13.35 -3.06
N LYS A 98 13.40 -13.32 -4.33
CA LYS A 98 14.78 -12.93 -4.69
C LYS A 98 15.05 -11.45 -4.39
N PHE A 99 14.06 -10.57 -4.60
CA PHE A 99 14.16 -9.16 -4.29
C PHE A 99 14.30 -8.92 -2.78
N ILE A 100 13.47 -9.57 -1.98
CA ILE A 100 13.48 -9.45 -0.51
C ILE A 100 14.82 -9.98 0.03
N GLY A 101 15.29 -11.12 -0.44
CA GLY A 101 16.52 -11.77 0.04
C GLY A 101 16.40 -12.12 1.53
N LYS A 102 17.28 -11.56 2.35
CA LYS A 102 17.33 -11.76 3.82
C LYS A 102 16.69 -10.61 4.62
N SER A 103 16.10 -9.62 3.95
CA SER A 103 15.56 -8.44 4.60
C SER A 103 14.15 -8.68 5.15
N ASN A 104 13.80 -8.00 6.23
CA ASN A 104 12.39 -7.72 6.54
C ASN A 104 11.83 -6.74 5.51
N PHE A 105 10.53 -6.75 5.26
CA PHE A 105 9.93 -5.97 4.20
C PHE A 105 8.56 -5.43 4.58
N ALA A 106 8.19 -4.30 4.01
CA ALA A 106 6.83 -3.81 4.01
C ALA A 106 6.06 -4.38 2.80
N LEU A 107 4.76 -4.52 2.95
CA LEU A 107 3.83 -4.85 1.88
C LEU A 107 2.72 -3.81 1.89
N CYS A 108 2.47 -3.19 0.74
CA CYS A 108 1.40 -2.22 0.58
C CYS A 108 0.52 -2.60 -0.62
N LEU A 109 -0.80 -2.55 -0.43
CA LEU A 109 -1.75 -2.70 -1.52
C LEU A 109 -1.87 -1.37 -2.27
N GLY A 110 -1.78 -1.42 -3.59
CA GLY A 110 -1.72 -0.23 -4.46
C GLY A 110 -3.01 0.58 -4.53
N ASP A 111 -4.09 0.09 -3.96
CA ASP A 111 -5.42 0.70 -3.92
C ASP A 111 -5.81 1.22 -2.53
N ASN A 112 -4.87 1.29 -1.61
CA ASN A 112 -5.13 1.83 -0.28
C ASN A 112 -4.70 3.30 -0.18
N PHE A 113 -5.61 4.12 0.27
CA PHE A 113 -5.40 5.53 0.58
C PHE A 113 -5.30 5.70 2.10
N PHE A 114 -4.29 6.46 2.52
CA PHE A 114 -4.10 6.86 3.93
C PHE A 114 -3.78 8.36 3.99
N TYR A 115 -4.41 9.05 4.93
CA TYR A 115 -4.13 10.47 5.20
C TYR A 115 -4.38 10.78 6.68
N GLY A 116 -3.52 11.59 7.28
CA GLY A 116 -3.71 12.07 8.65
C GLY A 116 -2.44 12.63 9.27
N GLY A 117 -2.62 13.52 10.24
CA GLY A 117 -1.50 14.28 10.84
C GLY A 117 -0.47 13.42 11.58
N ASP A 118 -0.90 12.33 12.21
CA ASP A 118 0.00 11.41 12.97
C ASP A 118 0.50 10.21 12.15
N LEU A 119 0.13 10.13 10.88
CA LEU A 119 0.50 8.98 10.05
C LEU A 119 2.02 8.80 9.95
N THR A 120 2.76 9.90 9.75
CA THR A 120 4.23 9.84 9.67
C THR A 120 4.87 9.39 10.98
N GLY A 121 4.35 9.85 12.12
CA GLY A 121 4.79 9.40 13.46
C GLY A 121 4.51 7.92 13.68
N THR A 122 3.33 7.46 13.32
CA THR A 122 2.93 6.05 13.38
C THR A 122 3.83 5.16 12.52
N LEU A 123 4.12 5.56 11.28
CA LEU A 123 5.03 4.83 10.37
C LEU A 123 6.47 4.80 10.89
N LYS A 124 6.96 5.91 11.45
CA LYS A 124 8.28 5.97 12.09
C LYS A 124 8.33 5.02 13.28
N ASN A 125 7.36 5.06 14.18
CA ASN A 125 7.27 4.15 15.31
C ASN A 125 7.25 2.68 14.84
N ALA A 126 6.52 2.39 13.77
CA ALA A 126 6.50 1.05 13.17
C ALA A 126 7.88 0.63 12.61
N GLN A 127 8.73 1.54 12.15
CA GLN A 127 10.11 1.23 11.77
C GLN A 127 11.01 0.92 12.97
N ASP A 128 10.78 1.58 14.11
CA ASP A 128 11.71 1.59 15.23
C ASP A 128 11.42 0.51 16.28
N THR A 129 10.16 0.05 16.42
CA THR A 129 9.77 -0.95 17.43
C THR A 129 10.33 -2.35 17.16
N ALA A 130 10.46 -3.12 18.25
CA ALA A 130 11.16 -4.42 18.25
C ALA A 130 10.40 -5.52 17.49
N GLU A 131 9.09 -5.49 17.52
CA GLU A 131 8.26 -6.47 16.84
C GLU A 131 8.52 -6.45 15.33
N LEU A 132 8.63 -7.63 14.72
CA LEU A 132 8.89 -7.76 13.28
C LEU A 132 7.62 -7.90 12.46
N CYS A 133 6.51 -8.36 13.05
CA CYS A 133 5.22 -8.37 12.38
C CYS A 133 4.36 -7.21 12.86
N LYS A 134 3.96 -6.34 11.96
CA LYS A 134 3.09 -5.20 12.25
C LYS A 134 1.97 -5.10 11.25
N ILE A 135 0.77 -4.90 11.77
CA ILE A 135 -0.43 -4.64 10.97
C ILE A 135 -1.02 -3.29 11.37
N PHE A 136 -1.68 -2.65 10.42
CA PHE A 136 -2.39 -1.41 10.63
C PHE A 136 -3.87 -1.69 10.51
N THR A 137 -4.65 -1.26 11.50
CA THR A 137 -6.09 -1.50 11.57
C THR A 137 -6.87 -0.20 11.56
N TYR A 138 -8.11 -0.29 11.10
CA TYR A 138 -9.03 0.83 11.01
C TYR A 138 -10.45 0.36 11.33
N GLU A 139 -11.26 1.20 11.96
CA GLU A 139 -12.65 0.89 12.23
C GLU A 139 -13.54 1.32 11.07
N VAL A 140 -14.38 0.39 10.61
CA VAL A 140 -15.34 0.63 9.53
C VAL A 140 -16.74 0.15 9.93
N PRO A 141 -17.82 0.81 9.45
CA PRO A 141 -19.19 0.37 9.76
C PRO A 141 -19.55 -0.98 9.11
N ASN A 142 -18.97 -1.27 7.93
CA ASN A 142 -19.27 -2.50 7.16
C ASN A 142 -18.00 -3.34 6.92
N PRO A 143 -17.59 -4.18 7.89
CA PRO A 143 -16.31 -4.91 7.86
C PRO A 143 -16.29 -6.16 6.99
N SER A 144 -17.44 -6.66 6.52
CA SER A 144 -17.59 -7.98 5.86
C SER A 144 -16.77 -8.19 4.59
N SER A 145 -16.28 -7.10 3.96
CA SER A 145 -15.47 -7.15 2.75
C SER A 145 -13.95 -7.24 3.04
N PHE A 146 -13.54 -7.22 4.30
CA PHE A 146 -12.15 -7.10 4.73
C PHE A 146 -11.72 -8.24 5.66
N GLY A 147 -10.44 -8.33 5.95
CA GLY A 147 -9.93 -9.12 7.04
C GLY A 147 -10.26 -8.44 8.39
N VAL A 148 -11.04 -9.08 9.23
CA VAL A 148 -11.48 -8.51 10.51
C VAL A 148 -10.62 -9.05 11.64
N LEU A 149 -10.00 -8.14 12.42
CA LEU A 149 -9.20 -8.49 13.58
C LEU A 149 -10.09 -8.89 14.76
N SER A 150 -9.76 -10.00 15.39
CA SER A 150 -10.31 -10.44 16.67
C SER A 150 -9.17 -10.63 17.66
N ILE A 151 -9.35 -10.14 18.87
CA ILE A 151 -8.39 -10.32 19.96
C ILE A 151 -9.07 -11.12 21.07
N LYS A 152 -8.61 -12.36 21.28
CA LYS A 152 -9.09 -13.22 22.36
C LYS A 152 -7.91 -13.73 23.19
N ASN A 153 -7.99 -13.58 24.51
CA ASN A 153 -6.93 -14.00 25.44
C ASN A 153 -5.53 -13.48 25.04
N LYS A 154 -5.45 -12.22 24.65
CA LYS A 154 -4.22 -11.54 24.14
C LYS A 154 -3.64 -12.17 22.85
N LYS A 155 -4.38 -13.05 22.18
CA LYS A 155 -4.00 -13.59 20.86
C LYS A 155 -4.75 -12.88 19.77
N HIS A 156 -4.03 -12.48 18.71
CA HIS A 156 -4.59 -11.88 17.52
C HIS A 156 -5.02 -12.98 16.56
N PHE A 157 -6.18 -12.82 15.95
CA PHE A 157 -6.67 -13.66 14.86
C PHE A 157 -7.42 -12.81 13.84
N ILE A 158 -7.20 -13.05 12.55
CA ILE A 158 -7.86 -12.32 11.49
C ILE A 158 -8.79 -13.28 10.74
N TYR A 159 -10.05 -12.90 10.64
CA TYR A 159 -11.06 -13.60 9.84
C TYR A 159 -11.18 -12.93 8.46
N GLU A 160 -10.86 -13.67 7.40
CA GLU A 160 -10.99 -13.17 6.02
C GLU A 160 -12.46 -13.10 5.61
N LYS A 161 -12.96 -11.90 5.35
CA LYS A 161 -14.32 -11.63 4.85
C LYS A 161 -15.39 -12.44 5.55
N PRO A 162 -15.57 -12.29 6.87
CA PRO A 162 -16.46 -13.12 7.64
C PRO A 162 -17.92 -12.88 7.27
N LYS A 163 -18.70 -13.97 7.14
CA LYS A 163 -20.15 -13.88 6.89
C LYS A 163 -20.95 -13.44 8.13
N LYS A 164 -20.41 -13.70 9.32
CA LYS A 164 -21.00 -13.26 10.58
C LYS A 164 -20.23 -12.06 11.09
N PHE A 165 -20.89 -11.16 11.77
CA PHE A 165 -20.24 -10.03 12.43
C PHE A 165 -19.26 -10.52 13.49
N ILE A 166 -18.01 -10.10 13.38
CA ILE A 166 -16.92 -10.41 14.32
C ILE A 166 -16.51 -9.16 15.12
N GLY A 167 -16.59 -8.00 14.49
CA GLY A 167 -16.19 -6.70 14.99
C GLY A 167 -16.06 -5.74 13.84
N ASN A 168 -15.81 -4.47 14.12
CA ASN A 168 -15.67 -3.40 13.12
C ASN A 168 -14.21 -3.01 12.83
N GLU A 169 -13.23 -3.61 13.55
CA GLU A 169 -11.82 -3.34 13.35
C GLU A 169 -11.25 -4.23 12.23
N ILE A 170 -10.93 -3.61 11.10
CA ILE A 170 -10.39 -4.31 9.92
C ILE A 170 -8.89 -4.11 9.79
N VAL A 171 -8.24 -5.03 9.11
CA VAL A 171 -6.82 -4.91 8.74
C VAL A 171 -6.73 -4.20 7.40
N THR A 172 -5.98 -3.10 7.36
CA THR A 172 -5.74 -2.34 6.15
C THR A 172 -4.77 -3.05 5.20
N GLY A 173 -4.50 -2.45 4.03
CA GLY A 173 -3.55 -2.99 3.06
C GLY A 173 -2.08 -2.63 3.30
N LEU A 174 -1.68 -2.32 4.54
CA LEU A 174 -0.29 -2.02 4.90
C LEU A 174 0.20 -3.00 5.97
N TYR A 175 1.35 -3.63 5.70
CA TYR A 175 1.94 -4.64 6.58
C TYR A 175 3.45 -4.46 6.66
N PHE A 176 4.03 -4.71 7.84
CA PHE A 176 5.46 -4.87 8.01
C PHE A 176 5.71 -6.31 8.45
N LEU A 177 6.48 -7.04 7.65
CA LEU A 177 6.60 -8.48 7.75
C LEU A 177 8.05 -8.92 7.96
N PRO A 178 8.31 -9.90 8.85
CA PRO A 178 9.62 -10.49 8.98
C PRO A 178 10.00 -11.32 7.75
N ASN A 179 11.29 -11.51 7.53
CA ASN A 179 11.81 -12.33 6.44
C ASN A 179 11.27 -13.77 6.46
N GLU A 180 11.07 -14.33 7.64
CA GLU A 180 10.50 -15.66 7.84
C GLU A 180 9.12 -15.83 7.21
N SER A 181 8.41 -14.74 6.96
CA SER A 181 7.13 -14.74 6.22
C SER A 181 7.25 -15.41 4.86
N LEU A 182 8.42 -15.35 4.20
CA LEU A 182 8.67 -16.01 2.93
C LEU A 182 8.58 -17.54 3.05
N LYS A 183 9.16 -18.10 4.11
CA LYS A 183 9.14 -19.54 4.39
C LYS A 183 7.74 -19.99 4.79
N ILE A 184 7.04 -19.20 5.61
CA ILE A 184 5.67 -19.50 6.01
C ILE A 184 4.75 -19.45 4.79
N ASN A 185 4.86 -18.39 3.99
CA ASN A 185 4.05 -18.17 2.80
C ASN A 185 4.20 -19.31 1.76
N SER A 186 5.40 -19.84 1.59
CA SER A 186 5.65 -20.95 0.65
C SER A 186 4.95 -22.28 1.03
N LYS A 187 4.49 -22.41 2.28
CA LYS A 187 3.77 -23.59 2.79
C LYS A 187 2.26 -23.39 2.85
N LEU A 188 1.76 -22.20 2.54
CA LEU A 188 0.33 -21.92 2.56
C LEU A 188 -0.39 -22.63 1.41
N LYS A 189 -1.61 -23.06 1.70
CA LYS A 189 -2.55 -23.56 0.70
C LYS A 189 -3.51 -22.44 0.30
N LYS A 190 -4.06 -22.54 -0.90
CA LYS A 190 -5.12 -21.64 -1.34
C LYS A 190 -6.35 -21.77 -0.46
N SER A 191 -7.02 -20.67 -0.23
CA SER A 191 -8.31 -20.63 0.45
C SER A 191 -9.41 -21.27 -0.41
N LYS A 192 -10.63 -21.40 0.14
CA LYS A 192 -11.81 -21.82 -0.62
C LYS A 192 -12.13 -20.89 -1.79
N ARG A 193 -11.58 -19.65 -1.81
CA ARG A 193 -11.69 -18.68 -2.90
C ARG A 193 -10.65 -18.89 -4.01
N GLY A 194 -9.75 -19.86 -3.85
CA GLY A 194 -8.65 -20.13 -4.79
C GLY A 194 -7.46 -19.19 -4.67
N GLU A 195 -7.39 -18.37 -3.61
CA GLU A 195 -6.40 -17.34 -3.39
C GLU A 195 -5.42 -17.68 -2.27
N PHE A 196 -4.17 -17.22 -2.37
CA PHE A 196 -3.20 -17.20 -1.28
C PHE A 196 -3.45 -15.96 -0.42
N GLU A 197 -4.29 -16.12 0.60
CA GLU A 197 -4.76 -15.01 1.45
C GLU A 197 -3.66 -14.50 2.39
N ILE A 198 -3.56 -13.18 2.50
CA ILE A 198 -2.66 -12.54 3.46
C ILE A 198 -3.06 -12.87 4.91
N THR A 199 -4.33 -13.00 5.19
CA THR A 199 -4.85 -13.33 6.52
C THR A 199 -4.38 -14.69 7.01
N ASN A 200 -4.28 -15.69 6.12
CA ASN A 200 -3.70 -16.98 6.45
C ASN A 200 -2.21 -16.88 6.80
N LEU A 201 -1.46 -16.03 6.07
CA LEU A 201 -0.06 -15.77 6.39
C LEU A 201 0.07 -15.09 7.76
N LEU A 202 -0.70 -14.04 8.01
CA LEU A 202 -0.64 -13.27 9.25
C LEU A 202 -1.00 -14.12 10.46
N ASN A 203 -2.05 -14.94 10.39
CA ASN A 203 -2.43 -15.84 11.48
C ASN A 203 -1.29 -16.82 11.81
N LYS A 204 -0.61 -17.36 10.81
CA LYS A 204 0.56 -18.22 11.04
C LYS A 204 1.75 -17.48 11.65
N ILE A 205 1.94 -16.21 11.27
CA ILE A 205 2.99 -15.37 11.86
C ILE A 205 2.65 -15.05 13.32
N PHE A 206 1.39 -14.74 13.64
CA PHE A 206 0.96 -14.43 15.01
C PHE A 206 1.14 -15.62 15.97
N ASP A 207 1.01 -16.85 15.48
CA ASP A 207 1.29 -18.07 16.27
C ASP A 207 2.80 -18.19 16.63
N GLN A 208 3.70 -17.61 15.84
CA GLN A 208 5.15 -17.83 15.94
C GLN A 208 5.93 -16.62 16.45
N HIS A 209 5.41 -15.42 16.26
CA HIS A 209 6.12 -14.17 16.51
C HIS A 209 5.25 -13.17 17.29
N LYS A 210 5.91 -12.33 18.09
CA LYS A 210 5.27 -11.15 18.66
C LYS A 210 4.85 -10.21 17.53
N SER A 211 3.59 -9.86 17.49
CA SER A 211 3.02 -8.92 16.54
C SER A 211 2.55 -7.66 17.24
N LYS A 212 2.59 -6.53 16.54
CA LYS A 212 2.07 -5.26 16.99
C LYS A 212 0.96 -4.77 16.07
N VAL A 213 -0.14 -4.39 16.67
CA VAL A 213 -1.27 -3.76 15.99
C VAL A 213 -1.17 -2.26 16.15
N TYR A 214 -1.19 -1.54 15.04
CA TYR A 214 -1.28 -0.08 14.98
C TYR A 214 -2.70 0.30 14.60
N LYS A 215 -3.53 0.57 15.59
CA LYS A 215 -4.88 1.10 15.34
C LYS A 215 -4.76 2.55 14.89
N LEU A 216 -5.21 2.83 13.67
CA LEU A 216 -5.25 4.18 13.13
C LEU A 216 -6.34 4.97 13.87
N ASN A 217 -5.98 6.15 14.34
CA ASN A 217 -6.83 6.98 15.17
C ASN A 217 -7.84 7.83 14.36
N ARG A 218 -8.69 8.58 15.06
CA ARG A 218 -9.70 9.48 14.46
C ARG A 218 -9.12 10.54 13.53
N GLY A 219 -7.86 10.93 13.71
CA GLY A 219 -7.18 11.90 12.86
C GLY A 219 -6.64 11.29 11.56
N THR A 220 -6.85 9.98 11.35
CA THR A 220 -6.42 9.28 10.13
C THR A 220 -7.62 8.85 9.33
N THR A 221 -7.59 9.14 8.03
CA THR A 221 -8.54 8.63 7.03
C THR A 221 -7.90 7.47 6.29
N TRP A 222 -8.60 6.35 6.22
CA TRP A 222 -8.25 5.21 5.38
C TRP A 222 -9.41 4.86 4.45
N MET A 223 -9.10 4.56 3.19
CA MET A 223 -10.07 4.12 2.18
C MET A 223 -9.47 3.01 1.31
N ASP A 224 -10.27 1.96 1.04
CA ASP A 224 -10.02 1.00 -0.05
C ASP A 224 -10.64 1.52 -1.34
N LEU A 225 -9.82 1.86 -2.31
CA LEU A 225 -10.26 2.44 -3.59
C LEU A 225 -10.71 1.35 -4.57
N GLY A 226 -11.44 0.38 -4.07
CA GLY A 226 -11.83 -0.84 -4.78
C GLY A 226 -13.12 -0.75 -5.59
N ASN A 227 -13.91 0.32 -5.43
CA ASN A 227 -15.20 0.54 -6.11
C ASN A 227 -15.38 2.02 -6.45
N LEU A 228 -16.43 2.34 -7.22
CA LEU A 228 -16.69 3.70 -7.70
C LEU A 228 -16.97 4.68 -6.58
N ASP A 229 -17.75 4.28 -5.58
CA ASP A 229 -18.14 5.18 -4.48
C ASP A 229 -16.90 5.58 -3.66
N SER A 230 -16.04 4.63 -3.32
CA SER A 230 -14.82 4.92 -2.58
C SER A 230 -13.80 5.71 -3.40
N LEU A 231 -13.73 5.48 -4.72
CA LEU A 231 -12.88 6.23 -5.63
C LEU A 231 -13.29 7.71 -5.71
N ASN A 232 -14.60 7.96 -5.86
CA ASN A 232 -15.16 9.31 -5.90
C ASN A 232 -15.02 10.00 -4.54
N ALA A 233 -15.39 9.33 -3.46
CA ALA A 233 -15.25 9.88 -2.11
C ALA A 233 -13.80 10.28 -1.78
N ALA A 234 -12.81 9.47 -2.20
CA ALA A 234 -11.41 9.81 -2.03
C ALA A 234 -11.01 11.02 -2.87
N SER A 235 -11.49 11.11 -4.12
CA SER A 235 -11.22 12.28 -4.99
C SER A 235 -11.78 13.56 -4.39
N ASP A 236 -13.01 13.54 -3.89
CA ASP A 236 -13.64 14.69 -3.23
C ASP A 236 -12.93 15.09 -1.94
N PHE A 237 -12.57 14.09 -1.12
CA PHE A 237 -11.81 14.32 0.10
C PHE A 237 -10.46 14.98 -0.18
N ILE A 238 -9.70 14.46 -1.15
CA ILE A 238 -8.38 14.97 -1.52
C ILE A 238 -8.51 16.41 -2.04
N LYS A 239 -9.45 16.65 -2.94
CA LYS A 239 -9.76 18.00 -3.46
C LYS A 239 -10.05 18.98 -2.34
N LEU A 240 -10.94 18.60 -1.42
CA LEU A 240 -11.31 19.44 -0.29
C LEU A 240 -10.09 19.78 0.57
N VAL A 241 -9.34 18.77 1.00
CA VAL A 241 -8.17 18.97 1.87
C VAL A 241 -7.10 19.83 1.18
N GLN A 242 -6.78 19.56 -0.09
CA GLN A 242 -5.78 20.33 -0.84
C GLN A 242 -6.20 21.79 -1.00
N ASN A 243 -7.48 22.06 -1.27
CA ASN A 243 -8.01 23.41 -1.40
C ASN A 243 -7.95 24.20 -0.09
N PHE A 244 -8.30 23.58 1.04
CA PHE A 244 -8.28 24.26 2.34
C PHE A 244 -6.87 24.42 2.93
N THR A 245 -5.99 23.44 2.71
CA THR A 245 -4.64 23.46 3.31
C THR A 245 -3.60 24.11 2.41
N ASN A 246 -3.91 24.28 1.13
CA ASN A 246 -2.96 24.67 0.10
C ASN A 246 -1.70 23.76 0.07
N LYS A 247 -1.88 22.46 0.41
CA LYS A 247 -0.84 21.44 0.43
C LYS A 247 -1.26 20.25 -0.41
N LYS A 248 -0.33 19.72 -1.20
CA LYS A 248 -0.60 18.53 -2.02
C LYS A 248 -0.49 17.26 -1.18
N ILE A 249 -1.48 16.36 -1.32
CA ILE A 249 -1.44 15.03 -0.72
C ILE A 249 -0.68 14.09 -1.66
N ALA A 250 0.20 13.25 -1.11
CA ALA A 250 0.97 12.26 -1.85
C ALA A 250 1.79 12.83 -3.03
N CYS A 251 2.34 14.04 -2.87
CA CYS A 251 3.32 14.59 -3.82
C CYS A 251 4.66 13.87 -3.61
N LEU A 252 5.01 12.97 -4.51
CA LEU A 252 6.18 12.09 -4.35
C LEU A 252 7.48 12.89 -4.36
N GLU A 253 7.56 13.94 -5.16
CA GLU A 253 8.71 14.84 -5.26
C GLU A 253 8.92 15.59 -3.93
N GLU A 254 7.86 16.14 -3.36
CA GLU A 254 7.92 16.84 -2.07
C GLU A 254 8.39 15.90 -0.96
N ILE A 255 7.83 14.68 -0.90
CA ILE A 255 8.25 13.67 0.07
C ILE A 255 9.73 13.32 -0.11
N SER A 256 10.21 13.20 -1.35
CA SER A 256 11.62 12.90 -1.66
C SER A 256 12.54 14.03 -1.23
N ILE A 257 12.16 15.28 -1.45
CA ILE A 257 12.90 16.47 -1.02
C ILE A 257 12.94 16.56 0.51
N ASN A 258 11.79 16.40 1.17
CA ASN A 258 11.68 16.43 2.63
C ASN A 258 12.46 15.29 3.29
N ASN A 259 12.58 14.15 2.62
CA ASN A 259 13.41 13.03 3.03
C ASN A 259 14.91 13.25 2.72
N ARG A 260 15.29 14.32 2.02
CA ARG A 260 16.65 14.59 1.56
C ARG A 260 17.20 13.50 0.62
N TRP A 261 16.34 12.84 -0.13
CA TRP A 261 16.73 11.83 -1.12
C TRP A 261 17.13 12.44 -2.45
N ILE A 262 16.52 13.58 -2.76
CA ILE A 262 16.86 14.40 -3.94
C ILE A 262 16.99 15.86 -3.53
N LYS A 263 17.69 16.63 -4.36
CA LYS A 263 17.75 18.09 -4.24
C LYS A 263 16.41 18.71 -4.65
N LYS A 264 16.15 19.93 -4.20
CA LYS A 264 14.96 20.69 -4.62
C LYS A 264 14.93 20.79 -6.15
N ILE A 265 13.81 20.41 -6.75
CA ILE A 265 13.60 20.45 -8.19
C ILE A 265 13.22 21.89 -8.57
N SER A 266 13.84 22.43 -9.60
CA SER A 266 13.47 23.77 -10.10
C SER A 266 12.08 23.73 -10.73
N ARG A 267 11.37 24.87 -10.65
CA ARG A 267 10.03 25.01 -11.26
C ARG A 267 10.06 24.69 -12.77
N ASN A 268 11.13 25.09 -13.47
CA ASN A 268 11.28 24.80 -14.90
C ASN A 268 11.34 23.30 -15.20
N LYS A 269 12.10 22.52 -14.41
CA LYS A 269 12.14 21.05 -14.56
C LYS A 269 10.81 20.39 -14.25
N MET A 270 10.06 20.93 -13.30
CA MET A 270 8.71 20.43 -13.03
C MET A 270 7.75 20.75 -14.17
N LYS A 271 7.86 21.95 -14.75
CA LYS A 271 7.09 22.36 -15.93
C LYS A 271 7.43 21.52 -17.17
N GLU A 272 8.71 21.22 -17.40
CA GLU A 272 9.12 20.28 -18.46
C GLU A 272 8.51 18.89 -18.30
N LYS A 273 8.37 18.42 -17.06
CA LYS A 273 7.86 17.07 -16.78
C LYS A 273 6.34 16.99 -16.82
N TYR A 274 5.64 17.98 -16.30
CA TYR A 274 4.20 17.95 -16.05
C TYR A 274 3.39 19.02 -16.82
N GLY A 275 4.07 19.85 -17.63
CA GLY A 275 3.42 20.93 -18.35
C GLY A 275 2.90 22.01 -17.40
N ASP A 276 1.69 22.50 -17.67
CA ASP A 276 1.00 23.47 -16.82
C ASP A 276 0.04 22.80 -15.81
N SER A 277 0.33 21.54 -15.43
CA SER A 277 -0.47 20.78 -14.46
C SER A 277 -0.48 21.45 -13.09
N GLU A 278 -1.64 21.42 -12.42
CA GLU A 278 -1.80 21.88 -11.04
C GLU A 278 -1.15 20.95 -10.00
N TYR A 279 -0.69 19.78 -10.41
CA TYR A 279 -0.12 18.77 -9.53
C TYR A 279 1.06 19.28 -8.69
N TYR A 280 1.90 20.15 -9.26
CA TYR A 280 3.12 20.64 -8.60
C TYR A 280 3.08 22.15 -8.27
N GLN A 281 1.91 22.80 -8.41
CA GLN A 281 1.73 24.21 -8.04
C GLN A 281 1.60 24.33 -6.52
N TYR A 282 2.70 24.61 -5.82
CA TYR A 282 2.79 24.94 -4.39
C TYR A 282 3.91 25.95 -4.10
#